data_89e6b176aa361755bd1b6da107ea7017
#
_entry.id   89e6b176aa361755bd1b6da107ea7017
#
_cell.length_a   1.000
_cell.length_b   1.000
_cell.length_c   1.000
_cell.angle_alpha   90.00
_cell.angle_beta   90.00
_cell.angle_gamma   90.00
#
_symmetry.space_group_name_H-M   'P 1'
#
loop_
_entity.id
_entity.type
_entity.pdbx_description
1 polymer ?
#
loop_
_entity_poly.entity_id
_entity_poly.type
_entity_poly.pdbx_seq_one_letter_code
_entity_poly.pdbx_strand_id
1 'polypeptide(L)'
;MKKNYFPILLLIIISCNQNPNSKTHEPWGVSQLLEPKLLSYKIESGKDIPKIISIGPGVVIKNSIGIGECRYNENIEKLKSLVSGYKKDDKIVLYCGCCPFKNCPNIRPAFTLMNKLGFKNHKLLNIKNNIKADWIDMGYQTE
;
A
#
# COMPACT_ATOMS: atom_id res chain seq x y z
N MET A 1 14.62 -25.92 -71.79
CA MET A 1 13.62 -25.27 -70.93
C MET A 1 14.17 -25.18 -69.49
N LYS A 2 14.68 -24.03 -69.10
CA LYS A 2 15.21 -23.77 -67.74
C LYS A 2 14.12 -23.18 -66.88
N LYS A 3 13.65 -23.90 -65.87
CA LYS A 3 12.70 -23.43 -64.86
C LYS A 3 13.45 -22.62 -63.81
N ASN A 4 13.25 -21.32 -63.80
CA ASN A 4 13.74 -20.44 -62.75
C ASN A 4 12.80 -20.55 -61.53
N TYR A 5 13.30 -21.12 -60.44
CA TYR A 5 12.64 -21.05 -59.14
C TYR A 5 13.08 -19.76 -58.46
N PHE A 6 12.13 -18.83 -58.25
CA PHE A 6 12.31 -17.62 -57.49
C PHE A 6 11.99 -17.95 -56.00
N PRO A 7 12.93 -17.85 -55.07
CA PRO A 7 12.60 -18.11 -53.69
C PRO A 7 11.79 -16.93 -53.13
N ILE A 8 10.54 -17.20 -52.72
CA ILE A 8 9.72 -16.29 -51.98
C ILE A 8 10.29 -16.16 -50.57
N LEU A 9 10.93 -15.03 -50.28
CA LEU A 9 11.41 -14.68 -48.94
C LEU A 9 10.22 -14.28 -48.08
N LEU A 10 9.76 -15.18 -47.21
CA LEU A 10 8.68 -14.93 -46.26
C LEU A 10 9.23 -14.05 -45.12
N LEU A 11 8.98 -12.73 -45.22
CA LEU A 11 9.26 -11.79 -44.14
C LEU A 11 8.25 -12.02 -42.99
N ILE A 12 8.70 -12.72 -41.95
CA ILE A 12 7.93 -12.80 -40.68
C ILE A 12 8.11 -11.48 -39.94
N ILE A 13 7.08 -10.64 -40.02
CA ILE A 13 6.97 -9.43 -39.21
C ILE A 13 6.58 -9.89 -37.80
N ILE A 14 7.55 -9.98 -36.90
CA ILE A 14 7.29 -10.15 -35.48
C ILE A 14 6.73 -8.82 -34.97
N SER A 15 5.41 -8.69 -34.98
CA SER A 15 4.72 -7.58 -34.35
C SER A 15 4.90 -7.72 -32.83
N CYS A 16 5.82 -6.95 -32.25
CA CYS A 16 5.88 -6.73 -30.81
C CYS A 16 4.60 -6.02 -30.39
N ASN A 17 3.61 -6.79 -29.98
CA ASN A 17 2.41 -6.25 -29.36
C ASN A 17 2.78 -5.73 -27.97
N GLN A 18 3.25 -4.48 -27.90
CA GLN A 18 3.40 -3.76 -26.63
C GLN A 18 1.99 -3.45 -26.13
N ASN A 19 1.54 -4.26 -25.18
CA ASN A 19 0.28 -4.06 -24.50
C ASN A 19 0.41 -2.80 -23.59
N PRO A 20 -0.22 -1.64 -23.92
CA PRO A 20 -0.08 -0.39 -23.17
C PRO A 20 -0.89 -0.39 -21.86
N ASN A 21 -1.38 -1.54 -21.41
CA ASN A 21 -2.17 -1.70 -20.19
C ASN A 21 -1.38 -2.46 -19.10
N SER A 22 -0.19 -2.00 -18.75
CA SER A 22 0.36 -2.35 -17.44
C SER A 22 -0.40 -1.52 -16.39
N LYS A 23 -1.62 -1.94 -16.05
CA LYS A 23 -2.23 -1.54 -14.77
C LYS A 23 -1.25 -1.99 -13.70
N THR A 24 -0.54 -1.06 -13.08
CA THR A 24 0.26 -1.34 -11.89
C THR A 24 -0.69 -1.98 -10.89
N HIS A 25 -0.58 -3.29 -10.73
CA HIS A 25 -1.44 -4.03 -9.82
C HIS A 25 -1.10 -3.56 -8.41
N GLU A 26 -2.06 -2.88 -7.77
CA GLU A 26 -1.86 -2.41 -6.40
C GLU A 26 -1.59 -3.60 -5.47
N PRO A 27 -0.67 -3.48 -4.51
CA PRO A 27 -0.33 -4.60 -3.62
C PRO A 27 -1.43 -4.94 -2.61
N TRP A 28 -2.54 -4.19 -2.62
CA TRP A 28 -3.71 -4.40 -1.76
C TRP A 28 -4.98 -4.65 -2.57
N GLY A 29 -5.89 -5.42 -2.00
CA GLY A 29 -7.26 -5.58 -2.50
C GLY A 29 -8.24 -4.62 -1.83
N VAL A 30 -9.44 -4.47 -2.39
CA VAL A 30 -10.51 -3.62 -1.84
C VAL A 30 -10.86 -4.03 -0.39
N SER A 31 -10.87 -5.32 -0.07
CA SER A 31 -11.13 -5.84 1.28
C SER A 31 -10.06 -5.45 2.32
N GLN A 32 -8.90 -5.01 1.86
CA GLN A 32 -7.79 -4.54 2.71
C GLN A 32 -7.83 -3.04 2.97
N LEU A 33 -8.78 -2.30 2.41
CA LEU A 33 -9.01 -0.90 2.73
C LEU A 33 -9.89 -0.79 3.99
N LEU A 34 -9.48 0.07 4.93
CA LEU A 34 -10.23 0.39 6.13
C LEU A 34 -10.67 1.85 6.10
N GLU A 35 -11.96 2.09 6.26
CA GLU A 35 -12.49 3.46 6.29
C GLU A 35 -12.08 4.18 7.58
N PRO A 36 -11.68 5.47 7.50
CA PRO A 36 -11.28 6.29 8.66
C PRO A 36 -12.32 6.28 9.79
N LYS A 37 -13.60 6.43 9.45
CA LYS A 37 -14.71 6.39 10.42
C LYS A 37 -14.75 5.09 11.23
N LEU A 38 -14.47 3.95 10.60
CA LEU A 38 -14.47 2.66 11.28
C LEU A 38 -13.29 2.52 12.24
N LEU A 39 -12.10 3.01 11.85
CA LEU A 39 -10.94 3.04 12.76
C LEU A 39 -11.20 3.97 13.95
N SER A 40 -11.72 5.17 13.69
CA SER A 40 -12.09 6.12 14.76
C SER A 40 -13.07 5.50 15.75
N TYR A 41 -14.12 4.83 15.27
CA TYR A 41 -15.07 4.14 16.14
C TYR A 41 -14.41 3.06 17.02
N LYS A 42 -13.46 2.30 16.47
CA LYS A 42 -12.71 1.30 17.24
C LYS A 42 -11.86 1.94 18.34
N ILE A 43 -11.18 3.04 18.04
CA ILE A 43 -10.38 3.79 19.02
C ILE A 43 -11.28 4.35 20.13
N GLU A 44 -12.40 4.98 19.77
CA GLU A 44 -13.34 5.60 20.72
C GLU A 44 -13.97 4.54 21.63
N SER A 45 -14.44 3.45 21.08
CA SER A 45 -15.07 2.38 21.84
C SER A 45 -14.10 1.54 22.68
N GLY A 46 -12.80 1.66 22.43
CA GLY A 46 -11.75 0.84 23.07
C GLY A 46 -11.82 -0.64 22.68
N LYS A 47 -12.60 -1.00 21.67
CA LYS A 47 -12.81 -2.40 21.26
C LYS A 47 -12.15 -2.71 19.93
N ASP A 48 -11.43 -3.83 19.93
CA ASP A 48 -10.84 -4.39 18.70
C ASP A 48 -9.93 -3.41 17.94
N ILE A 49 -9.16 -2.62 18.71
CA ILE A 49 -8.23 -1.64 18.16
C ILE A 49 -7.06 -2.39 17.51
N PRO A 50 -6.79 -2.16 16.21
CA PRO A 50 -5.62 -2.74 15.56
C PRO A 50 -4.33 -2.06 16.02
N LYS A 51 -3.18 -2.65 15.72
CA LYS A 51 -1.89 -1.96 15.78
C LYS A 51 -1.84 -0.95 14.64
N ILE A 52 -1.73 0.35 14.98
CA ILE A 52 -1.78 1.44 14.01
C ILE A 52 -0.35 1.93 13.76
N ILE A 53 0.07 1.97 12.50
CA ILE A 53 1.44 2.31 12.12
C ILE A 53 1.40 3.45 11.09
N SER A 54 2.02 4.58 11.45
CA SER A 54 2.29 5.67 10.51
C SER A 54 3.55 5.34 9.69
N ILE A 55 3.38 5.30 8.38
CA ILE A 55 4.45 5.03 7.40
C ILE A 55 4.78 6.26 6.54
N GLY A 56 4.43 7.43 7.03
CA GLY A 56 4.67 8.73 6.43
C GLY A 56 5.30 9.72 7.40
N PRO A 57 5.36 11.00 7.04
CA PRO A 57 5.86 12.03 7.93
C PRO A 57 4.88 12.25 9.10
N GLY A 58 5.40 12.12 10.32
CA GLY A 58 4.66 12.42 11.54
C GLY A 58 3.69 11.33 12.00
N VAL A 59 3.20 11.52 13.22
CA VAL A 59 2.21 10.69 13.91
C VAL A 59 1.00 11.57 14.20
N VAL A 60 -0.18 11.15 13.81
CA VAL A 60 -1.42 11.95 13.97
C VAL A 60 -2.51 11.14 14.66
N ILE A 61 -2.72 9.90 14.26
CA ILE A 61 -3.79 9.06 14.80
C ILE A 61 -3.40 8.56 16.19
N LYS A 62 -4.31 8.71 17.14
CA LYS A 62 -4.12 8.26 18.52
C LYS A 62 -3.65 6.82 18.61
N ASN A 63 -2.67 6.58 19.47
CA ASN A 63 -2.04 5.27 19.72
C ASN A 63 -1.31 4.70 18.48
N SER A 64 -0.93 5.50 17.51
CA SER A 64 -0.13 5.02 16.39
C SER A 64 1.38 5.09 16.64
N ILE A 65 2.10 4.18 16.01
CA ILE A 65 3.56 4.11 16.06
C ILE A 65 4.12 4.71 14.77
N GLY A 66 4.99 5.70 14.88
CA GLY A 66 5.65 6.33 13.74
C GLY A 66 6.90 5.59 13.30
N ILE A 67 6.98 5.26 12.00
CA ILE A 67 8.16 4.67 11.37
C ILE A 67 8.96 5.71 10.58
N GLY A 68 8.29 6.74 10.10
CA GLY A 68 8.81 7.68 9.11
C GLY A 68 8.45 7.25 7.68
N GLU A 69 8.94 8.03 6.72
CA GLU A 69 8.58 7.86 5.31
C GLU A 69 9.14 6.55 4.72
N CYS A 70 8.27 5.58 4.47
CA CYS A 70 8.65 4.25 3.97
C CYS A 70 9.08 4.22 2.48
N ARG A 71 9.15 5.35 1.79
CA ARG A 71 9.88 5.48 0.52
C ARG A 71 11.39 5.33 0.71
N TYR A 72 11.90 5.48 1.93
CA TYR A 72 13.31 5.30 2.27
C TYR A 72 13.56 3.91 2.84
N ASN A 73 14.59 3.24 2.36
CA ASN A 73 14.92 1.86 2.77
C ASN A 73 15.20 1.73 4.27
N GLU A 74 15.78 2.73 4.89
CA GLU A 74 16.02 2.74 6.34
C GLU A 74 14.72 2.61 7.15
N ASN A 75 13.63 3.24 6.71
CA ASN A 75 12.34 3.16 7.36
C ASN A 75 11.61 1.85 7.03
N ILE A 76 11.87 1.25 5.87
CA ILE A 76 11.43 -0.11 5.56
C ILE A 76 12.08 -1.12 6.51
N GLU A 77 13.38 -0.98 6.81
CA GLU A 77 14.04 -1.86 7.80
C GLU A 77 13.55 -1.61 9.23
N LYS A 78 13.23 -0.37 9.60
CA LYS A 78 12.56 -0.07 10.88
C LYS A 78 11.19 -0.72 10.98
N LEU A 79 10.37 -0.64 9.91
CA LEU A 79 9.06 -1.31 9.85
C LEU A 79 9.22 -2.82 10.02
N LYS A 80 10.15 -3.41 9.28
CA LYS A 80 10.45 -4.86 9.35
C LYS A 80 10.86 -5.27 10.77
N SER A 81 11.72 -4.49 11.41
CA SER A 81 12.14 -4.71 12.80
C SER A 81 10.97 -4.64 13.77
N LEU A 82 10.13 -3.59 13.67
CA LEU A 82 8.94 -3.43 14.51
C LEU A 82 8.01 -4.65 14.40
N VAL A 83 7.67 -5.04 13.17
CA VAL A 83 6.67 -6.11 12.96
C VAL A 83 7.24 -7.52 13.15
N SER A 84 8.55 -7.66 13.32
CA SER A 84 9.17 -8.97 13.62
C SER A 84 8.66 -9.57 14.93
N GLY A 85 8.27 -8.73 15.89
CA GLY A 85 7.66 -9.15 17.16
C GLY A 85 6.15 -9.42 17.10
N TYR A 86 5.50 -9.25 15.93
CA TYR A 86 4.05 -9.40 15.78
C TYR A 86 3.67 -10.78 15.24
N LYS A 87 2.48 -11.26 15.63
CA LYS A 87 1.90 -12.48 15.06
C LYS A 87 1.40 -12.20 13.64
N LYS A 88 1.44 -13.20 12.76
CA LYS A 88 1.02 -13.06 11.36
C LYS A 88 -0.47 -12.79 11.18
N ASP A 89 -1.27 -13.10 12.18
CA ASP A 89 -2.71 -12.84 12.26
C ASP A 89 -3.09 -11.59 13.06
N ASP A 90 -2.11 -10.85 13.60
CA ASP A 90 -2.38 -9.56 14.25
C ASP A 90 -3.08 -8.59 13.29
N LYS A 91 -4.07 -7.87 13.82
CA LYS A 91 -4.74 -6.78 13.11
C LYS A 91 -3.83 -5.57 13.08
N ILE A 92 -3.43 -5.16 11.89
CA ILE A 92 -2.51 -4.04 11.68
C ILE A 92 -3.16 -3.07 10.69
N VAL A 93 -3.03 -1.78 10.94
CA VAL A 93 -3.43 -0.71 10.00
C VAL A 93 -2.23 0.16 9.69
N LEU A 94 -1.90 0.24 8.42
CA LEU A 94 -0.90 1.17 7.91
C LEU A 94 -1.60 2.45 7.43
N TYR A 95 -1.02 3.61 7.68
CA TYR A 95 -1.47 4.86 7.07
C TYR A 95 -0.32 5.80 6.74
N CYS A 96 -0.52 6.58 5.68
CA CYS A 96 0.29 7.76 5.39
C CYS A 96 -0.64 8.96 5.28
N GLY A 97 -0.30 10.04 5.97
CA GLY A 97 -1.17 11.22 6.06
C GLY A 97 -0.89 12.32 5.06
N CYS A 98 0.19 12.25 4.29
CA CYS A 98 0.66 13.39 3.49
C CYS A 98 -0.13 13.63 2.19
N CYS A 99 -0.76 12.61 1.62
CA CYS A 99 -1.37 12.66 0.29
C CYS A 99 -2.41 11.54 0.11
N PRO A 100 -3.21 11.59 -0.98
CA PRO A 100 -4.12 10.50 -1.32
C PRO A 100 -3.37 9.16 -1.39
N PHE A 101 -3.93 8.13 -0.73
CA PHE A 101 -3.25 6.84 -0.58
C PHE A 101 -2.83 6.22 -1.93
N LYS A 102 -3.61 6.41 -2.99
CA LYS A 102 -3.31 5.88 -4.32
C LYS A 102 -2.00 6.43 -4.92
N ASN A 103 -1.65 7.66 -4.59
CA ASN A 103 -0.49 8.36 -5.13
C ASN A 103 0.68 8.42 -4.14
N CYS A 104 0.52 7.85 -2.96
CA CYS A 104 1.50 7.97 -1.89
C CYS A 104 2.71 7.06 -2.13
N PRO A 105 3.94 7.60 -2.19
CA PRO A 105 5.16 6.82 -2.42
C PRO A 105 5.53 5.92 -1.23
N ASN A 106 4.99 6.20 -0.04
CA ASN A 106 5.31 5.47 1.19
C ASN A 106 4.52 4.16 1.32
N ILE A 107 3.31 4.10 0.72
CA ILE A 107 2.37 3.01 0.97
C ILE A 107 2.79 1.72 0.27
N ARG A 108 3.12 1.78 -1.04
CA ARG A 108 3.43 0.57 -1.82
C ARG A 108 4.58 -0.24 -1.24
N PRO A 109 5.75 0.35 -0.93
CA PRO A 109 6.85 -0.42 -0.36
C PRO A 109 6.50 -1.02 1.02
N ALA A 110 5.82 -0.27 1.89
CA ALA A 110 5.42 -0.77 3.20
C ALA A 110 4.40 -1.91 3.09
N PHE A 111 3.35 -1.74 2.28
CA PHE A 111 2.32 -2.76 2.11
C PHE A 111 2.87 -4.03 1.44
N THR A 112 3.74 -3.88 0.45
CA THR A 112 4.44 -4.99 -0.20
C THR A 112 5.32 -5.76 0.80
N LEU A 113 6.00 -5.05 1.72
CA LEU A 113 6.77 -5.70 2.80
C LEU A 113 5.85 -6.57 3.67
N MET A 114 4.69 -6.04 4.09
CA MET A 114 3.74 -6.80 4.92
C MET A 114 3.26 -8.07 4.23
N ASN A 115 2.94 -7.98 2.92
CA ASN A 115 2.59 -9.14 2.10
C ASN A 115 3.73 -10.18 2.07
N LYS A 116 4.96 -9.75 1.79
CA LYS A 116 6.15 -10.62 1.74
C LYS A 116 6.45 -11.29 3.07
N LEU A 117 6.18 -10.61 4.18
CA LEU A 117 6.35 -11.15 5.53
C LEU A 117 5.22 -12.10 5.95
N GLY A 118 4.20 -12.27 5.11
CA GLY A 118 3.10 -13.22 5.34
C GLY A 118 2.07 -12.76 6.38
N PHE A 119 1.93 -11.45 6.64
CA PHE A 119 0.83 -10.94 7.46
C PHE A 119 -0.50 -11.13 6.74
N LYS A 120 -1.53 -11.55 7.48
CA LYS A 120 -2.84 -11.94 6.92
C LYS A 120 -3.93 -10.89 7.16
N ASN A 121 -3.81 -10.12 8.24
CA ASN A 121 -4.85 -9.18 8.71
C ASN A 121 -4.38 -7.72 8.72
N HIS A 122 -3.42 -7.38 7.83
CA HIS A 122 -3.03 -5.99 7.66
C HIS A 122 -3.96 -5.28 6.67
N LYS A 123 -4.26 -4.03 6.97
CA LYS A 123 -5.11 -3.14 6.18
C LYS A 123 -4.42 -1.81 5.92
N LEU A 124 -4.88 -1.13 4.90
CA LEU A 124 -4.50 0.23 4.56
C LEU A 124 -5.64 1.18 4.94
N LEU A 125 -5.36 2.24 5.67
CA LEU A 125 -6.35 3.27 5.95
C LEU A 125 -6.68 4.04 4.67
N ASN A 126 -7.96 4.12 4.33
CA ASN A 126 -8.45 4.71 3.08
C ASN A 126 -8.47 6.25 3.16
N ILE A 127 -7.29 6.87 3.22
CA ILE A 127 -7.11 8.33 3.17
C ILE A 127 -7.22 8.77 1.72
N LYS A 128 -8.35 9.33 1.34
CA LYS A 128 -8.66 9.73 -0.05
C LYS A 128 -8.03 11.05 -0.45
N ASN A 129 -7.87 11.96 0.52
CA ASN A 129 -7.29 13.28 0.33
C ASN A 129 -5.96 13.42 1.09
N ASN A 130 -6.04 13.63 2.39
CA ASN A 130 -4.91 13.68 3.32
C ASN A 130 -5.42 13.53 4.76
N ILE A 131 -4.50 13.39 5.71
CA ILE A 131 -4.87 13.15 7.12
C ILE A 131 -5.61 14.34 7.73
N LYS A 132 -5.36 15.57 7.26
CA LYS A 132 -6.10 16.73 7.75
C LYS A 132 -7.57 16.61 7.40
N ALA A 133 -7.89 16.46 6.12
CA ALA A 133 -9.27 16.41 5.63
C ALA A 133 -10.03 15.15 6.07
N ASP A 134 -9.37 14.00 6.05
CA ASP A 134 -10.04 12.70 6.22
C ASP A 134 -10.00 12.19 7.68
N TRP A 135 -9.27 12.88 8.58
CA TRP A 135 -9.15 12.51 9.99
C TRP A 135 -9.33 13.71 10.94
N ILE A 136 -8.47 14.73 10.85
CA ILE A 136 -8.45 15.85 11.81
C ILE A 136 -9.72 16.70 11.69
N ASP A 137 -10.09 17.13 10.48
CA ASP A 137 -11.27 17.96 10.23
C ASP A 137 -12.58 17.19 10.50
N MET A 138 -12.52 15.84 10.54
CA MET A 138 -13.62 14.98 10.94
C MET A 138 -13.79 14.88 12.47
N GLY A 139 -12.89 15.46 13.24
CA GLY A 139 -12.90 15.40 14.70
C GLY A 139 -12.53 14.05 15.29
N TYR A 140 -11.79 13.22 14.54
CA TYR A 140 -11.35 11.91 15.02
C TYR A 140 -10.14 12.01 15.95
N GLN A 141 -9.91 10.98 16.76
CA GLN A 141 -8.94 11.00 17.85
C GLN A 141 -7.50 11.14 17.35
N THR A 142 -6.81 12.18 17.82
CA THR A 142 -5.39 12.46 17.54
C THR A 142 -4.53 12.24 18.79
N GLU A 143 -3.19 12.13 18.57
CA GLU A 143 -2.20 12.21 19.63
C GLU A 143 -2.24 13.55 20.36
#